data_230355f6435695c0f938124c02b56a79
#
_entry.id   230355f6435695c0f938124c02b56a79
#
_cell.length_a   1.000
_cell.length_b   1.000
_cell.length_c   1.000
_cell.angle_alpha   90.00
_cell.angle_beta   90.00
_cell.angle_gamma   90.00
#
_symmetry.space_group_name_H-M   'P 1'
#
loop_
_entity.id
_entity.type
_entity.pdbx_description
1 polymer ?
#
loop_
_entity_poly.entity_id
_entity_poly.type
_entity_poly.pdbx_seq_one_letter_code
_entity_poly.pdbx_strand_id
1 'polypeptide(L)'
;AGADNDSLYFAAAVSTVSVAGGSGADSIWLSSSSTASSIDGGADADLIYLQSNSSIDSLFGGSGADSFNVQGDVTRSTIDGGDDSDTLVFAGTLVTTSVFGGSGNDLLSFAGTVNSNSTLAGGEGNDTFFVNTLNSSYISGGLGIDSVSLTGALSGSTIDFGSGDESFTLAVDSTSSTIIGGDGNDTLIFSSTLTSSSVSGGDGNDLLNFAQIVAVSNTIDAGAGNDTL
;
A
#
# COMPACT_ATOMS: atom_id res chain seq x y z
N ALA A 1 26.24 0.38 -7.35
CA ALA A 1 27.55 -0.19 -7.16
C ALA A 1 28.11 -0.68 -8.48
N GLY A 2 27.51 -1.57 -9.21
CA GLY A 2 28.10 -2.05 -10.47
C GLY A 2 27.20 -2.99 -11.27
N ALA A 3 27.76 -4.09 -11.71
CA ALA A 3 27.14 -5.07 -12.58
C ALA A 3 27.26 -6.49 -12.02
N ASP A 4 27.30 -6.68 -10.76
CA ASP A 4 27.32 -7.97 -10.05
C ASP A 4 26.54 -7.77 -8.75
N ASN A 5 26.26 -8.84 -8.04
CA ASN A 5 25.56 -8.78 -6.76
C ASN A 5 26.44 -8.07 -5.71
N ASP A 6 26.07 -6.86 -5.36
CA ASP A 6 26.80 -6.01 -4.43
C ASP A 6 26.15 -5.99 -3.03
N SER A 7 26.94 -5.64 -2.03
CA SER A 7 26.45 -5.44 -0.67
C SER A 7 26.93 -4.09 -0.13
N LEU A 8 25.98 -3.17 0.05
CA LEU A 8 26.23 -1.81 0.52
C LEU A 8 25.70 -1.66 1.96
N TYR A 9 26.58 -1.36 2.90
CA TYR A 9 26.23 -1.22 4.31
C TYR A 9 26.57 0.17 4.85
N PHE A 10 25.56 0.88 5.33
CA PHE A 10 25.69 2.21 5.92
C PHE A 10 25.42 2.16 7.44
N ALA A 11 26.48 2.19 8.22
CA ALA A 11 26.39 2.13 9.69
C ALA A 11 26.00 3.44 10.35
N ALA A 12 26.31 4.57 9.69
CA ALA A 12 25.98 5.91 10.18
C ALA A 12 24.75 6.49 9.45
N ALA A 13 24.14 7.51 10.04
CA ALA A 13 23.05 8.25 9.39
C ALA A 13 23.50 8.81 8.05
N VAL A 14 22.64 8.70 7.05
CA VAL A 14 22.87 9.24 5.72
C VAL A 14 21.97 10.43 5.46
N SER A 15 22.50 11.43 4.77
CA SER A 15 21.73 12.62 4.42
C SER A 15 22.18 13.15 3.06
N THR A 16 21.20 13.40 2.17
CA THR A 16 21.44 13.92 0.82
C THR A 16 22.42 13.07 0.00
N VAL A 17 22.33 11.75 0.14
CA VAL A 17 23.15 10.81 -0.64
C VAL A 17 22.34 10.20 -1.78
N SER A 18 23.04 9.79 -2.83
CA SER A 18 22.49 8.91 -3.86
C SER A 18 23.23 7.58 -3.80
N VAL A 19 22.48 6.51 -3.64
CA VAL A 19 22.97 5.13 -3.59
C VAL A 19 22.30 4.38 -4.74
N ALA A 20 23.09 3.66 -5.53
CA ALA A 20 22.58 2.78 -6.57
C ALA A 20 23.27 1.43 -6.48
N GLY A 21 22.50 0.36 -6.49
CA GLY A 21 22.96 -1.02 -6.63
C GLY A 21 23.54 -1.20 -8.03
N GLY A 22 22.71 -1.14 -9.01
CA GLY A 22 23.13 -1.24 -10.42
C GLY A 22 22.42 -2.36 -11.15
N SER A 23 23.14 -3.35 -11.61
CA SER A 23 22.55 -4.58 -12.10
C SER A 23 23.11 -5.77 -11.33
N GLY A 24 22.30 -6.79 -11.12
CA GLY A 24 22.59 -7.90 -10.23
C GLY A 24 21.79 -7.78 -8.93
N ALA A 25 21.59 -8.87 -8.23
CA ALA A 25 20.81 -8.89 -7.00
C ALA A 25 21.61 -8.26 -5.84
N ASP A 26 21.30 -7.00 -5.55
CA ASP A 26 22.03 -6.18 -4.61
C ASP A 26 21.40 -6.18 -3.21
N SER A 27 22.17 -5.84 -2.21
CA SER A 27 21.71 -5.68 -0.83
C SER A 27 22.14 -4.33 -0.28
N ILE A 28 21.17 -3.43 0.00
CA ILE A 28 21.42 -2.10 0.52
C ILE A 28 20.88 -1.99 1.95
N TRP A 29 21.77 -1.82 2.91
CA TRP A 29 21.45 -1.79 4.34
C TRP A 29 21.76 -0.45 4.97
N LEU A 30 20.74 0.20 5.52
CA LEU A 30 20.87 1.43 6.31
C LEU A 30 20.53 1.11 7.77
N SER A 31 21.52 1.01 8.63
CA SER A 31 21.31 0.69 10.06
C SER A 31 21.01 1.92 10.91
N SER A 32 21.11 3.11 10.35
CA SER A 32 20.77 4.38 10.99
C SER A 32 19.81 5.20 10.14
N SER A 33 19.38 6.37 10.61
CA SER A 33 18.38 7.19 9.93
C SER A 33 18.84 7.66 8.54
N SER A 34 17.86 7.77 7.63
CA SER A 34 18.05 8.33 6.30
C SER A 34 17.25 9.62 6.15
N THR A 35 17.81 10.63 5.46
CA THR A 35 17.14 11.90 5.23
C THR A 35 17.50 12.49 3.88
N ALA A 36 16.48 12.86 3.09
CA ALA A 36 16.63 13.52 1.80
C ALA A 36 17.58 12.78 0.83
N SER A 37 17.53 11.46 0.87
CA SER A 37 18.43 10.59 0.10
C SER A 37 17.64 9.87 -1.01
N SER A 38 18.36 9.44 -2.06
CA SER A 38 17.84 8.59 -3.12
C SER A 38 18.54 7.23 -3.05
N ILE A 39 17.77 6.17 -2.96
CA ILE A 39 18.27 4.79 -2.91
C ILE A 39 17.57 4.03 -4.03
N ASP A 40 18.34 3.38 -4.86
CA ASP A 40 17.89 2.69 -6.06
C ASP A 40 18.57 1.30 -6.09
N GLY A 41 17.77 0.24 -6.07
CA GLY A 41 18.24 -1.13 -6.25
C GLY A 41 18.83 -1.29 -7.64
N GLY A 42 18.00 -1.06 -8.64
CA GLY A 42 18.41 -1.04 -10.04
C GLY A 42 17.74 -2.12 -10.90
N ALA A 43 18.48 -3.10 -11.32
CA ALA A 43 17.98 -4.20 -12.10
C ALA A 43 18.28 -5.54 -11.42
N ASP A 44 17.40 -6.52 -11.63
CA ASP A 44 17.38 -7.79 -10.91
C ASP A 44 16.83 -7.64 -9.48
N ALA A 45 16.69 -8.73 -8.75
CA ALA A 45 15.98 -8.76 -7.47
C ALA A 45 16.83 -8.22 -6.31
N ASP A 46 16.47 -7.09 -5.77
CA ASP A 46 17.22 -6.35 -4.78
C ASP A 46 16.61 -6.43 -3.36
N LEU A 47 17.44 -6.19 -2.36
CA LEU A 47 17.04 -6.05 -0.97
C LEU A 47 17.40 -4.65 -0.44
N ILE A 48 16.38 -3.87 -0.08
CA ILE A 48 16.54 -2.57 0.58
C ILE A 48 16.07 -2.67 2.03
N TYR A 49 16.98 -2.56 2.97
CA TYR A 49 16.70 -2.68 4.41
C TYR A 49 16.99 -1.35 5.14
N LEU A 50 15.95 -0.79 5.76
CA LEU A 50 16.04 0.40 6.60
C LEU A 50 15.70 0.05 8.06
N GLN A 51 16.68 0.08 8.94
CA GLN A 51 16.50 -0.27 10.35
C GLN A 51 15.89 0.87 11.18
N SER A 52 16.11 2.11 10.78
CA SER A 52 15.72 3.31 11.53
C SER A 52 14.83 4.22 10.68
N ASN A 53 14.39 5.33 11.27
CA ASN A 53 13.48 6.27 10.62
C ASN A 53 14.05 6.85 9.32
N SER A 54 13.17 7.03 8.36
CA SER A 54 13.43 7.59 7.04
C SER A 54 12.56 8.82 6.80
N SER A 55 13.13 9.85 6.19
CA SER A 55 12.38 11.09 5.97
C SER A 55 12.82 11.85 4.72
N ILE A 56 11.84 12.22 3.88
CA ILE A 56 12.08 12.94 2.61
C ILE A 56 12.95 12.11 1.64
N ASP A 57 12.90 10.79 1.75
CA ASP A 57 13.70 9.90 0.91
C ASP A 57 12.91 9.42 -0.32
N SER A 58 13.64 9.04 -1.36
CA SER A 58 13.11 8.31 -2.51
C SER A 58 13.80 6.96 -2.57
N LEU A 59 13.00 5.90 -2.50
CA LEU A 59 13.45 4.51 -2.50
C LEU A 59 12.84 3.82 -3.71
N PHE A 60 13.67 3.25 -4.55
CA PHE A 60 13.27 2.55 -5.77
C PHE A 60 13.83 1.13 -5.76
N GLY A 61 13.00 0.14 -6.04
CA GLY A 61 13.46 -1.22 -6.34
C GLY A 61 14.08 -1.26 -7.73
N GLY A 62 13.27 -0.94 -8.69
CA GLY A 62 13.68 -0.86 -10.10
C GLY A 62 13.00 -1.90 -10.96
N SER A 63 13.75 -2.79 -11.56
CA SER A 63 13.21 -3.92 -12.27
C SER A 63 13.67 -5.23 -11.66
N GLY A 64 12.77 -6.16 -11.46
CA GLY A 64 13.01 -7.41 -10.78
C GLY A 64 12.20 -7.52 -9.49
N ALA A 65 12.08 -8.69 -8.93
CA ALA A 65 11.27 -8.91 -7.73
C ALA A 65 12.02 -8.42 -6.48
N ASP A 66 11.73 -7.20 -6.08
CA ASP A 66 12.44 -6.49 -5.02
C ASP A 66 11.85 -6.69 -3.63
N SER A 67 12.66 -6.48 -2.62
CA SER A 67 12.25 -6.60 -1.23
C SER A 67 12.65 -5.38 -0.42
N PHE A 68 11.65 -4.66 0.10
CA PHE A 68 11.82 -3.56 1.04
C PHE A 68 11.45 -4.01 2.45
N ASN A 69 12.36 -3.82 3.39
CA ASN A 69 12.12 -4.09 4.79
C ASN A 69 12.44 -2.84 5.62
N VAL A 70 11.40 -2.11 6.01
CA VAL A 70 11.50 -0.82 6.68
C VAL A 70 11.01 -0.93 8.12
N GLN A 71 11.90 -0.86 9.09
CA GLN A 71 11.61 -1.06 10.50
C GLN A 71 11.22 0.23 11.24
N GLY A 72 11.74 1.37 10.79
CA GLY A 72 11.47 2.66 11.40
C GLY A 72 10.26 3.39 10.81
N ASP A 73 9.93 4.54 11.38
CA ASP A 73 8.90 5.42 10.83
C ASP A 73 9.35 6.06 9.52
N VAL A 74 8.40 6.25 8.60
CA VAL A 74 8.65 6.87 7.31
C VAL A 74 7.80 8.13 7.15
N THR A 75 8.45 9.25 6.83
CA THR A 75 7.78 10.53 6.71
C THR A 75 8.14 11.26 5.43
N ARG A 76 7.13 11.72 4.69
CA ARG A 76 7.29 12.56 3.48
C ARG A 76 8.22 11.93 2.44
N SER A 77 8.16 10.64 2.29
CA SER A 77 9.00 9.85 1.38
C SER A 77 8.19 9.26 0.24
N THR A 78 8.88 8.83 -0.80
CA THR A 78 8.33 8.04 -1.90
C THR A 78 9.05 6.71 -1.95
N ILE A 79 8.30 5.63 -1.97
CA ILE A 79 8.80 4.28 -2.11
C ILE A 79 8.11 3.65 -3.32
N ASP A 80 8.85 3.03 -4.20
CA ASP A 80 8.37 2.44 -5.44
C ASP A 80 9.05 1.09 -5.65
N GLY A 81 8.25 0.02 -5.69
CA GLY A 81 8.75 -1.33 -6.02
C GLY A 81 9.33 -1.34 -7.41
N GLY A 82 8.52 -1.02 -8.40
CA GLY A 82 8.93 -0.88 -9.79
C GLY A 82 8.28 -1.90 -10.73
N ASP A 83 9.08 -2.59 -11.50
CA ASP A 83 8.62 -3.66 -12.38
C ASP A 83 8.76 -5.03 -11.69
N ASP A 84 7.90 -5.98 -12.03
CA ASP A 84 7.81 -7.32 -11.45
C ASP A 84 7.18 -7.33 -10.05
N SER A 85 7.10 -8.52 -9.43
CA SER A 85 6.33 -8.71 -8.19
C SER A 85 7.16 -8.42 -6.95
N ASP A 86 6.84 -7.36 -6.26
CA ASP A 86 7.61 -6.81 -5.14
C ASP A 86 7.03 -7.15 -3.76
N THR A 87 7.87 -7.03 -2.77
CA THR A 87 7.48 -7.20 -1.37
C THR A 87 7.93 -6.00 -0.53
N LEU A 88 6.96 -5.20 -0.07
CA LEU A 88 7.17 -3.97 0.67
C LEU A 88 6.64 -4.11 2.10
N VAL A 89 7.52 -4.20 3.10
CA VAL A 89 7.14 -4.43 4.51
C VAL A 89 7.58 -3.26 5.39
N PHE A 90 6.59 -2.67 6.08
CA PHE A 90 6.77 -1.53 6.97
C PHE A 90 6.32 -1.88 8.40
N ALA A 91 7.23 -1.81 9.36
CA ALA A 91 6.92 -2.03 10.77
C ALA A 91 6.51 -0.72 11.49
N GLY A 92 7.10 0.40 11.09
CA GLY A 92 6.83 1.72 11.66
C GLY A 92 5.60 2.43 11.09
N THR A 93 5.38 3.65 11.54
CA THR A 93 4.29 4.51 11.08
C THR A 93 4.64 5.22 9.78
N LEU A 94 3.68 5.31 8.85
CA LEU A 94 3.79 6.12 7.65
C LEU A 94 3.04 7.45 7.84
N VAL A 95 3.69 8.55 7.50
CA VAL A 95 3.10 9.90 7.58
C VAL A 95 3.40 10.68 6.30
N THR A 96 2.38 11.08 5.57
CA THR A 96 2.52 11.85 4.32
C THR A 96 3.48 11.18 3.33
N THR A 97 3.38 9.86 3.21
CA THR A 97 4.28 9.01 2.44
C THR A 97 3.51 8.33 1.32
N SER A 98 4.13 8.25 0.14
CA SER A 98 3.59 7.50 -0.99
C SER A 98 4.34 6.19 -1.16
N VAL A 99 3.61 5.09 -1.27
CA VAL A 99 4.14 3.75 -1.51
C VAL A 99 3.43 3.17 -2.73
N PHE A 100 4.20 2.74 -3.69
CA PHE A 100 3.75 2.13 -4.93
C PHE A 100 4.30 0.72 -5.04
N GLY A 101 3.46 -0.26 -5.38
CA GLY A 101 3.91 -1.58 -5.83
C GLY A 101 4.58 -1.45 -7.18
N GLY A 102 3.81 -1.04 -8.17
CA GLY A 102 4.27 -0.79 -9.53
C GLY A 102 3.58 -1.65 -10.57
N SER A 103 4.32 -2.44 -11.30
CA SER A 103 3.76 -3.45 -12.18
C SER A 103 4.13 -4.85 -11.70
N GLY A 104 3.17 -5.72 -11.57
CA GLY A 104 3.35 -7.07 -11.05
C GLY A 104 2.31 -7.41 -10.00
N ASN A 105 2.48 -8.52 -9.31
CA ASN A 105 1.57 -8.86 -8.20
C ASN A 105 2.29 -8.57 -6.88
N ASP A 106 2.00 -7.45 -6.28
CA ASP A 106 2.77 -6.89 -5.19
C ASP A 106 2.21 -7.23 -3.81
N LEU A 107 3.09 -7.32 -2.84
CA LEU A 107 2.74 -7.47 -1.44
C LEU A 107 3.14 -6.23 -0.64
N LEU A 108 2.15 -5.48 -0.15
CA LEU A 108 2.34 -4.27 0.65
C LEU A 108 1.84 -4.52 2.09
N SER A 109 2.73 -4.54 3.06
CA SER A 109 2.41 -4.89 4.45
C SER A 109 2.80 -3.77 5.43
N PHE A 110 1.82 -3.28 6.20
CA PHE A 110 1.96 -2.16 7.13
C PHE A 110 1.52 -2.57 8.53
N ALA A 111 2.46 -2.89 9.40
CA ALA A 111 2.18 -3.24 10.79
C ALA A 111 1.94 -1.99 11.67
N GLY A 112 2.50 -0.85 11.31
CA GLY A 112 2.23 0.43 11.94
C GLY A 112 0.96 1.11 11.41
N THR A 113 0.75 2.37 11.79
CA THR A 113 -0.36 3.19 11.29
C THR A 113 0.01 3.88 9.97
N VAL A 114 -0.85 3.79 8.97
CA VAL A 114 -0.77 4.61 7.75
C VAL A 114 -1.61 5.86 7.97
N ASN A 115 -1.00 7.03 7.95
CA ASN A 115 -1.57 8.26 8.48
C ASN A 115 -1.29 9.50 7.61
N SER A 116 -2.08 10.56 7.83
CA SER A 116 -1.84 11.93 7.37
C SER A 116 -1.63 12.09 5.85
N ASN A 117 -2.62 11.69 5.06
CA ASN A 117 -2.60 11.77 3.59
C ASN A 117 -1.48 10.93 2.95
N SER A 118 -1.18 9.80 3.53
CA SER A 118 -0.34 8.81 2.85
C SER A 118 -1.13 8.12 1.74
N THR A 119 -0.42 7.70 0.68
CA THR A 119 -0.99 6.99 -0.45
C THR A 119 -0.31 5.63 -0.57
N LEU A 120 -1.10 4.58 -0.69
CA LEU A 120 -0.66 3.24 -1.00
C LEU A 120 -1.29 2.85 -2.33
N ALA A 121 -0.52 2.46 -3.31
CA ALA A 121 -1.02 2.00 -4.59
C ALA A 121 -0.38 0.67 -4.97
N GLY A 122 -1.19 -0.31 -5.38
CA GLY A 122 -0.71 -1.56 -5.97
C GLY A 122 -0.14 -1.28 -7.34
N GLY A 123 -0.98 -0.98 -8.29
CA GLY A 123 -0.58 -0.59 -9.64
C GLY A 123 -1.17 -1.49 -10.71
N GLU A 124 -0.34 -2.17 -11.48
CA GLU A 124 -0.79 -3.19 -12.44
C GLU A 124 -0.58 -4.58 -11.85
N GLY A 125 -1.58 -5.42 -11.86
CA GLY A 125 -1.50 -6.80 -11.38
C GLY A 125 -2.45 -7.07 -10.21
N ASN A 126 -2.31 -8.23 -9.58
CA ASN A 126 -3.17 -8.60 -8.47
C ASN A 126 -2.43 -8.36 -7.16
N ASP A 127 -2.73 -7.26 -6.51
CA ASP A 127 -1.97 -6.78 -5.37
C ASP A 127 -2.58 -7.17 -4.02
N THR A 128 -1.75 -7.27 -3.02
CA THR A 128 -2.18 -7.64 -1.67
C THR A 128 -1.70 -6.63 -0.63
N PHE A 129 -2.65 -6.02 0.07
CA PHE A 129 -2.40 -5.08 1.14
C PHE A 129 -2.76 -5.67 2.50
N PHE A 130 -1.79 -5.74 3.40
CA PHE A 130 -2.03 -5.98 4.83
C PHE A 130 -1.80 -4.68 5.60
N VAL A 131 -2.87 -4.10 6.13
CA VAL A 131 -2.81 -2.80 6.80
C VAL A 131 -3.35 -2.93 8.21
N ASN A 132 -2.59 -2.52 9.21
CA ASN A 132 -3.09 -2.48 10.57
C ASN A 132 -4.14 -1.36 10.71
N THR A 133 -3.73 -0.11 10.67
CA THR A 133 -4.64 1.03 10.84
C THR A 133 -4.48 2.01 9.67
N LEU A 134 -5.59 2.39 9.05
CA LEU A 134 -5.63 3.38 7.98
C LEU A 134 -6.38 4.63 8.46
N ASN A 135 -5.68 5.75 8.54
CA ASN A 135 -6.24 7.00 9.03
C ASN A 135 -5.90 8.17 8.11
N SER A 136 -6.94 8.87 7.62
CA SER A 136 -6.80 10.03 6.73
C SER A 136 -5.85 9.77 5.56
N SER A 137 -5.98 8.63 4.90
CA SER A 137 -5.06 8.13 3.87
C SER A 137 -5.81 7.43 2.74
N TYR A 138 -5.11 7.06 1.69
CA TYR A 138 -5.68 6.49 0.48
C TYR A 138 -5.02 5.15 0.14
N ILE A 139 -5.83 4.16 -0.23
CA ILE A 139 -5.40 2.92 -0.88
C ILE A 139 -6.02 2.88 -2.27
N SER A 140 -5.22 2.58 -3.28
CA SER A 140 -5.66 2.21 -4.61
C SER A 140 -5.15 0.82 -4.95
N GLY A 141 -6.05 -0.10 -5.32
CA GLY A 141 -5.64 -1.37 -5.93
C GLY A 141 -4.97 -1.11 -7.26
N GLY A 142 -5.74 -0.71 -8.23
CA GLY A 142 -5.27 -0.37 -9.58
C GLY A 142 -5.92 -1.20 -10.66
N LEU A 143 -5.13 -1.91 -11.44
CA LEU A 143 -5.59 -2.86 -12.44
C LEU A 143 -5.40 -4.28 -11.93
N GLY A 144 -6.42 -5.11 -11.99
CA GLY A 144 -6.35 -6.52 -11.61
C GLY A 144 -7.23 -6.84 -10.41
N ILE A 145 -7.10 -8.04 -9.87
CA ILE A 145 -7.90 -8.47 -8.72
C ILE A 145 -7.11 -8.22 -7.45
N ASP A 146 -7.49 -7.19 -6.72
CA ASP A 146 -6.75 -6.71 -5.57
C ASP A 146 -7.34 -7.17 -4.23
N SER A 147 -6.51 -7.27 -3.23
CA SER A 147 -6.92 -7.69 -1.89
C SER A 147 -6.43 -6.73 -0.82
N VAL A 148 -7.36 -6.23 0.00
CA VAL A 148 -7.04 -5.40 1.16
C VAL A 148 -7.51 -6.08 2.43
N SER A 149 -6.62 -6.26 3.40
CA SER A 149 -6.93 -6.79 4.73
C SER A 149 -6.61 -5.75 5.80
N LEU A 150 -7.63 -5.35 6.56
CA LEU A 150 -7.50 -4.42 7.68
C LEU A 150 -7.65 -5.16 9.01
N THR A 151 -6.72 -4.95 9.93
CA THR A 151 -6.77 -5.54 11.28
C THR A 151 -7.07 -4.53 12.38
N GLY A 152 -6.88 -3.23 12.11
CA GLY A 152 -7.21 -2.11 13.00
C GLY A 152 -8.20 -1.15 12.36
N ALA A 153 -8.36 0.04 12.90
CA ALA A 153 -9.40 0.98 12.52
C ALA A 153 -9.24 1.56 11.10
N LEU A 154 -10.37 1.82 10.44
CA LEU A 154 -10.47 2.58 9.21
C LEU A 154 -11.15 3.93 9.50
N SER A 155 -10.45 5.04 9.33
CA SER A 155 -10.98 6.37 9.67
C SER A 155 -10.56 7.46 8.68
N GLY A 156 -11.54 8.21 8.17
CA GLY A 156 -11.31 9.37 7.29
C GLY A 156 -10.55 9.04 6.02
N SER A 157 -10.60 7.80 5.57
CA SER A 157 -9.74 7.26 4.51
C SER A 157 -10.55 6.77 3.31
N THR A 158 -9.88 6.56 2.20
CA THR A 158 -10.49 5.96 1.01
C THR A 158 -9.76 4.66 0.67
N ILE A 159 -10.53 3.64 0.34
CA ILE A 159 -10.07 2.42 -0.32
C ILE A 159 -10.80 2.35 -1.66
N ASP A 160 -10.04 2.33 -2.73
CA ASP A 160 -10.50 2.24 -4.11
C ASP A 160 -9.80 1.04 -4.75
N PHE A 161 -10.56 0.02 -5.10
CA PHE A 161 -9.97 -1.19 -5.66
C PHE A 161 -9.55 -1.00 -7.11
N GLY A 162 -10.31 -0.22 -7.87
CA GLY A 162 -9.95 0.12 -9.25
C GLY A 162 -10.66 -0.71 -10.29
N SER A 163 -10.01 -1.67 -10.92
CA SER A 163 -10.65 -2.51 -11.93
C SER A 163 -10.28 -3.97 -11.78
N GLY A 164 -11.27 -4.83 -11.70
CA GLY A 164 -11.18 -6.27 -11.51
C GLY A 164 -12.48 -6.80 -10.90
N ASP A 165 -12.51 -8.05 -10.51
CA ASP A 165 -13.64 -8.63 -9.76
C ASP A 165 -13.19 -8.83 -8.30
N GLU A 166 -13.33 -7.81 -7.47
CA GLU A 166 -12.77 -7.78 -6.14
C GLU A 166 -13.62 -8.51 -5.09
N SER A 167 -12.95 -9.04 -4.07
CA SER A 167 -13.62 -9.60 -2.90
C SER A 167 -13.04 -9.00 -1.62
N PHE A 168 -13.80 -8.11 -1.01
CA PHE A 168 -13.39 -7.40 0.20
C PHE A 168 -14.31 -7.68 1.37
N THR A 169 -13.72 -7.93 2.53
CA THR A 169 -14.46 -8.03 3.79
C THR A 169 -13.91 -7.04 4.80
N LEU A 170 -14.74 -6.06 5.17
CA LEU A 170 -14.43 -5.15 6.26
C LEU A 170 -14.93 -5.72 7.58
N ALA A 171 -13.98 -6.20 8.40
CA ALA A 171 -14.27 -6.79 9.71
C ALA A 171 -13.96 -5.83 10.88
N VAL A 172 -13.58 -4.60 10.59
CA VAL A 172 -13.26 -3.55 11.56
C VAL A 172 -14.22 -2.36 11.41
N ASP A 173 -14.39 -1.57 12.47
CA ASP A 173 -15.24 -0.39 12.42
C ASP A 173 -14.66 0.67 11.47
N SER A 174 -15.55 1.28 10.69
CA SER A 174 -15.21 2.35 9.76
C SER A 174 -15.93 3.64 10.13
N THR A 175 -15.19 4.74 10.12
CA THR A 175 -15.73 6.07 10.40
C THR A 175 -15.29 7.07 9.34
N SER A 176 -16.25 7.80 8.77
CA SER A 176 -15.99 8.88 7.79
C SER A 176 -15.10 8.45 6.62
N SER A 177 -15.25 7.22 6.15
CA SER A 177 -14.40 6.63 5.12
C SER A 177 -15.19 6.32 3.85
N THR A 178 -14.48 6.13 2.75
CA THR A 178 -15.05 5.76 1.45
C THR A 178 -14.47 4.42 1.02
N ILE A 179 -15.32 3.50 0.56
CA ILE A 179 -14.95 2.21 -0.01
C ILE A 179 -15.58 2.12 -1.40
N ILE A 180 -14.78 1.83 -2.41
CA ILE A 180 -15.17 1.77 -3.82
C ILE A 180 -14.70 0.42 -4.38
N GLY A 181 -15.64 -0.38 -4.94
CA GLY A 181 -15.30 -1.57 -5.71
C GLY A 181 -14.58 -1.16 -6.99
N GLY A 182 -15.27 -0.52 -7.89
CA GLY A 182 -14.69 0.03 -9.11
C GLY A 182 -15.32 -0.54 -10.37
N ASP A 183 -14.50 -0.93 -11.35
CA ASP A 183 -14.97 -1.59 -12.55
C ASP A 183 -14.87 -3.11 -12.37
N GLY A 184 -15.97 -3.84 -12.40
CA GLY A 184 -15.96 -5.29 -12.24
C GLY A 184 -17.15 -5.82 -11.46
N ASN A 185 -17.19 -7.13 -11.20
CA ASN A 185 -18.27 -7.69 -10.39
C ASN A 185 -17.78 -7.92 -8.96
N ASP A 186 -17.99 -6.94 -8.11
CA ASP A 186 -17.38 -6.87 -6.80
C ASP A 186 -18.21 -7.52 -5.71
N THR A 187 -17.54 -8.06 -4.71
CA THR A 187 -18.14 -8.57 -3.50
C THR A 187 -17.63 -7.82 -2.28
N LEU A 188 -18.45 -6.90 -1.76
CA LEU A 188 -18.11 -6.07 -0.61
C LEU A 188 -18.94 -6.50 0.61
N ILE A 189 -18.28 -7.06 1.62
CA ILE A 189 -18.91 -7.58 2.84
C ILE A 189 -18.52 -6.72 4.04
N PHE A 190 -19.51 -6.21 4.76
CA PHE A 190 -19.34 -5.38 5.94
C PHE A 190 -19.82 -6.12 7.18
N SER A 191 -18.89 -6.64 7.98
CA SER A 191 -19.16 -7.41 9.19
C SER A 191 -19.06 -6.58 10.48
N SER A 192 -18.75 -5.29 10.36
CA SER A 192 -18.61 -4.36 11.49
C SER A 192 -19.36 -3.05 11.24
N THR A 193 -19.25 -2.08 12.14
CA THR A 193 -20.03 -0.84 12.11
C THR A 193 -19.49 0.15 11.07
N LEU A 194 -20.39 0.71 10.25
CA LEU A 194 -20.12 1.85 9.38
C LEU A 194 -20.77 3.11 9.95
N THR A 195 -20.01 4.18 10.09
CA THR A 195 -20.50 5.48 10.60
C THR A 195 -20.04 6.60 9.68
N SER A 196 -20.98 7.39 9.16
CA SER A 196 -20.70 8.55 8.27
C SER A 196 -19.80 8.18 7.07
N SER A 197 -19.92 6.97 6.57
CA SER A 197 -19.06 6.41 5.53
C SER A 197 -19.84 6.28 4.20
N SER A 198 -19.10 6.19 3.10
CA SER A 198 -19.64 5.95 1.76
C SER A 198 -19.15 4.60 1.24
N VAL A 199 -20.06 3.84 0.63
CA VAL A 199 -19.75 2.58 -0.06
C VAL A 199 -20.31 2.65 -1.47
N SER A 200 -19.51 2.32 -2.47
CA SER A 200 -19.91 2.19 -3.86
C SER A 200 -19.50 0.83 -4.41
N GLY A 201 -20.43 0.13 -5.09
CA GLY A 201 -20.06 -1.02 -5.95
C GLY A 201 -19.22 -0.53 -7.11
N GLY A 202 -19.81 0.20 -8.02
CA GLY A 202 -19.15 0.76 -9.20
C GLY A 202 -19.85 0.36 -10.49
N ASP A 203 -19.08 0.01 -11.51
CA ASP A 203 -19.61 -0.53 -12.76
C ASP A 203 -19.51 -2.06 -12.74
N GLY A 204 -20.64 -2.77 -12.83
CA GLY A 204 -20.64 -4.23 -12.85
C GLY A 204 -21.86 -4.84 -12.17
N ASN A 205 -21.82 -6.13 -11.82
CA ASN A 205 -22.90 -6.74 -11.07
C ASN A 205 -22.42 -7.07 -9.66
N ASP A 206 -22.63 -6.15 -8.74
CA ASP A 206 -22.01 -6.14 -7.43
C ASP A 206 -22.86 -6.81 -6.34
N LEU A 207 -22.17 -7.37 -5.36
CA LEU A 207 -22.77 -7.83 -4.12
C LEU A 207 -22.29 -6.99 -2.95
N LEU A 208 -23.17 -6.17 -2.38
CA LEU A 208 -22.92 -5.39 -1.18
C LEU A 208 -23.68 -6.01 0.00
N ASN A 209 -22.97 -6.64 0.92
CA ASN A 209 -23.56 -7.33 2.06
C ASN A 209 -23.24 -6.64 3.38
N PHE A 210 -24.28 -6.18 4.08
CA PHE A 210 -24.18 -5.51 5.37
C PHE A 210 -24.73 -6.41 6.49
N ALA A 211 -23.83 -7.19 7.11
CA ALA A 211 -24.22 -8.16 8.16
C ALA A 211 -24.52 -7.49 9.52
N GLN A 212 -24.10 -6.27 9.74
CA GLN A 212 -24.32 -5.48 10.95
C GLN A 212 -25.12 -4.20 10.66
N ILE A 213 -25.61 -3.56 11.73
CA ILE A 213 -26.37 -2.33 11.60
C ILE A 213 -25.48 -1.24 11.01
N VAL A 214 -25.84 -0.78 9.84
CA VAL A 214 -25.30 0.44 9.23
C VAL A 214 -25.73 1.59 10.14
N ALA A 215 -24.80 2.14 10.90
CA ALA A 215 -25.09 3.28 11.77
C ALA A 215 -25.48 4.53 10.94
N VAL A 216 -25.95 5.57 11.58
CA VAL A 216 -26.50 6.76 10.92
C VAL A 216 -25.53 7.46 9.95
N SER A 217 -26.11 8.05 8.90
CA SER A 217 -25.45 8.95 7.95
C SER A 217 -24.45 8.29 6.98
N ASN A 218 -24.69 7.04 6.60
CA ASN A 218 -23.93 6.40 5.52
C ASN A 218 -24.59 6.65 4.15
N THR A 219 -23.77 6.66 3.10
CA THR A 219 -24.22 6.62 1.71
C THR A 219 -23.84 5.26 1.13
N ILE A 220 -24.80 4.58 0.51
CA ILE A 220 -24.58 3.29 -0.16
C ILE A 220 -25.10 3.43 -1.57
N ASP A 221 -24.23 3.24 -2.54
CA ASP A 221 -24.52 3.27 -3.97
C ASP A 221 -24.07 1.93 -4.56
N ALA A 222 -24.99 1.15 -5.10
CA ALA A 222 -24.61 -0.10 -5.73
C ALA A 222 -23.88 0.14 -7.06
N GLY A 223 -24.24 1.22 -7.77
CA GLY A 223 -23.60 1.59 -9.02
C GLY A 223 -24.39 1.20 -10.26
N ALA A 224 -23.69 0.84 -11.32
CA ALA A 224 -24.30 0.51 -12.61
C ALA A 224 -24.23 -1.00 -12.87
N GLY A 225 -25.37 -1.65 -13.02
CA GLY A 225 -25.44 -3.08 -13.32
C GLY A 225 -26.66 -3.78 -12.70
N ASN A 226 -26.53 -5.09 -12.49
CA ASN A 226 -27.57 -5.86 -11.81
C ASN A 226 -27.06 -6.26 -10.42
N ASP A 227 -27.17 -5.34 -9.49
CA ASP A 227 -26.57 -5.42 -8.18
C ASP A 227 -27.45 -6.13 -7.15
N THR A 228 -26.81 -6.62 -6.10
CA THR A 228 -27.47 -7.23 -4.93
C THR A 228 -27.02 -6.52 -3.65
N LEU A 229 -28.03 -6.07 -2.85
CA LEU A 229 -27.82 -5.45 -1.54
C LEU A 229 -28.44 -6.33 -0.46
#